data_328c205e55c1b59d9161fd46205d91e5
#
_entry.id   328c205e55c1b59d9161fd46205d91e5
#
_cell.length_a   1.000
_cell.length_b   1.000
_cell.length_c   1.000
_cell.angle_alpha   90.00
_cell.angle_beta   90.00
_cell.angle_gamma   90.00
#
_symmetry.space_group_name_H-M   'P 1'
#
loop_
_entity.id
_entity.type
_entity.pdbx_description
1 polymer ?
#
loop_
_entity_poly.entity_id
_entity_poly.type
_entity_poly.pdbx_seq_one_letter_code
_entity_poly.pdbx_strand_id
1 'polypeptide(L)'
;DGVSLIIPVALLNQVEDQGFDWLIPALRHELLVALIKALPKQYRRNFVPAPNYADALMQTISPQDGKLLDAVSNRLKRMSGVTIPEDAWELSSVPVHLKMNFKVVDDNGKVLQQSRSLSILKQGLQGEVQQSLSQVAEQGIEQEQLTQWSFGTLPREYVKLQAGYEIKAFPALIDDKHSVSIKLLDNPEQARALSLLGLRRLLLLNIPSPV
;
A
#
# COMPACT_ATOMS: atom_id res chain seq x y z
N ASP A 1 -0.22 22.12 -1.00
CA ASP A 1 0.33 22.35 0.32
C ASP A 1 -0.11 21.24 1.26
N GLY A 2 0.73 20.89 2.22
CA GLY A 2 0.58 19.76 3.13
C GLY A 2 1.74 18.77 2.99
N VAL A 3 1.59 17.59 3.59
CA VAL A 3 2.63 16.54 3.57
C VAL A 3 2.42 15.63 2.37
N SER A 4 3.48 15.40 1.60
CA SER A 4 3.49 14.44 0.50
C SER A 4 4.55 13.37 0.74
N LEU A 5 4.18 12.11 0.60
CA LEU A 5 5.10 10.98 0.52
C LEU A 5 5.42 10.74 -0.96
N ILE A 6 6.70 10.75 -1.30
CA ILE A 6 7.18 10.43 -2.65
C ILE A 6 7.53 8.93 -2.68
N ILE A 7 6.93 8.19 -3.59
CA ILE A 7 7.05 6.74 -3.70
C ILE A 7 7.60 6.41 -5.09
N PRO A 8 8.79 5.81 -5.22
CA PRO A 8 9.23 5.22 -6.47
C PRO A 8 8.23 4.15 -6.95
N VAL A 9 7.92 4.14 -8.26
CA VAL A 9 6.89 3.24 -8.82
C VAL A 9 7.18 1.76 -8.51
N ALA A 10 8.44 1.35 -8.52
CA ALA A 10 8.85 -0.03 -8.20
C ALA A 10 8.54 -0.45 -6.75
N LEU A 11 8.34 0.51 -5.84
CA LEU A 11 8.04 0.26 -4.43
C LEU A 11 6.55 0.38 -4.10
N LEU A 12 5.73 0.83 -5.04
CA LEU A 12 4.33 1.20 -4.75
C LEU A 12 3.54 0.08 -4.07
N ASN A 13 3.73 -1.17 -4.49
CA ASN A 13 2.99 -2.29 -3.92
C ASN A 13 3.53 -2.79 -2.57
N GLN A 14 4.77 -2.42 -2.22
CA GLN A 14 5.37 -2.70 -0.92
C GLN A 14 4.95 -1.71 0.16
N VAL A 15 4.39 -0.55 -0.23
CA VAL A 15 3.90 0.44 0.73
C VAL A 15 2.55 0.00 1.27
N GLU A 16 2.50 -0.29 2.57
CA GLU A 16 1.26 -0.59 3.29
C GLU A 16 0.54 0.70 3.68
N ASP A 17 -0.80 0.67 3.65
CA ASP A 17 -1.64 1.82 4.06
C ASP A 17 -1.84 1.83 5.58
N GLN A 18 -0.72 1.87 6.32
CA GLN A 18 -0.72 1.88 7.77
C GLN A 18 0.11 3.04 8.32
N GLY A 19 -0.44 3.73 9.33
CA GLY A 19 0.24 4.79 10.06
C GLY A 19 0.29 6.16 9.37
N PHE A 20 -0.12 6.28 8.10
CA PHE A 20 -0.15 7.57 7.40
C PHE A 20 -1.27 8.49 7.89
N ASP A 21 -2.31 7.92 8.49
CA ASP A 21 -3.41 8.64 9.16
C ASP A 21 -2.92 9.46 10.37
N TRP A 22 -1.82 9.07 11.00
CA TRP A 22 -1.20 9.81 12.09
C TRP A 22 -0.47 11.09 11.66
N LEU A 23 -0.24 11.26 10.38
CA LEU A 23 0.49 12.38 9.81
C LEU A 23 1.87 12.58 10.49
N ILE A 24 2.57 13.67 10.15
CA ILE A 24 3.84 13.99 10.82
C ILE A 24 3.59 14.64 12.19
N PRO A 25 4.49 14.44 13.17
CA PRO A 25 4.33 14.97 14.53
C PRO A 25 4.02 16.47 14.58
N ALA A 26 4.65 17.27 13.71
CA ALA A 26 4.47 18.72 13.67
C ALA A 26 3.05 19.18 13.34
N LEU A 27 2.27 18.39 12.60
CA LEU A 27 0.89 18.69 12.21
C LEU A 27 -0.14 17.90 13.00
N ARG A 28 0.29 16.94 13.84
CA ARG A 28 -0.62 16.04 14.54
C ARG A 28 -1.57 16.77 15.49
N HIS A 29 -1.09 17.77 16.23
CA HIS A 29 -1.95 18.57 17.11
C HIS A 29 -3.05 19.27 16.32
N GLU A 30 -2.70 19.93 15.21
CA GLU A 30 -3.67 20.61 14.36
C GLU A 30 -4.68 19.61 13.76
N LEU A 31 -4.21 18.43 13.34
CA LEU A 31 -5.07 17.34 12.86
C LEU A 31 -6.07 16.91 13.93
N LEU A 32 -5.63 16.69 15.17
CA LEU A 32 -6.51 16.31 16.29
C LEU A 32 -7.56 17.37 16.59
N VAL A 33 -7.17 18.66 16.58
CA VAL A 33 -8.12 19.77 16.73
C VAL A 33 -9.14 19.78 15.59
N ALA A 34 -8.69 19.56 14.34
CA ALA A 34 -9.56 19.54 13.17
C ALA A 34 -10.54 18.34 13.23
N LEU A 35 -10.07 17.16 13.61
CA LEU A 35 -10.92 15.97 13.79
C LEU A 35 -12.00 16.21 14.84
N ILE A 36 -11.66 16.75 16.02
CA ILE A 36 -12.66 17.08 17.07
C ILE A 36 -13.68 18.09 16.56
N LYS A 37 -13.23 19.11 15.82
CA LYS A 37 -14.12 20.14 15.24
C LYS A 37 -15.02 19.60 14.13
N ALA A 38 -14.57 18.57 13.41
CA ALA A 38 -15.33 17.90 12.36
C ALA A 38 -16.45 17.00 12.90
N LEU A 39 -16.46 16.66 14.18
CA LEU A 39 -17.54 15.87 14.78
C LEU A 39 -18.88 16.61 14.72
N PRO A 40 -20.00 15.87 14.53
CA PRO A 40 -21.34 16.41 14.67
C PRO A 40 -21.54 17.11 16.02
N LYS A 41 -22.37 18.16 16.05
CA LYS A 41 -22.58 19.00 17.24
C LYS A 41 -22.90 18.20 18.51
N GLN A 42 -23.66 17.10 18.39
CA GLN A 42 -24.04 16.26 19.52
C GLN A 42 -22.85 15.61 20.24
N TYR A 43 -21.77 15.29 19.53
CA TYR A 43 -20.55 14.76 20.11
C TYR A 43 -19.57 15.88 20.43
N ARG A 44 -19.33 16.81 19.50
CA ARG A 44 -18.34 17.88 19.62
C ARG A 44 -18.52 18.74 20.88
N ARG A 45 -19.75 18.98 21.32
CA ARG A 45 -20.04 19.78 22.53
C ARG A 45 -19.39 19.21 23.81
N ASN A 46 -19.07 17.94 23.84
CA ASN A 46 -18.43 17.27 24.98
C ASN A 46 -16.90 17.47 25.01
N PHE A 47 -16.33 18.05 23.93
CA PHE A 47 -14.90 18.21 23.73
C PHE A 47 -14.53 19.69 23.50
N VAL A 48 -14.99 20.56 24.40
CA VAL A 48 -14.78 22.01 24.34
C VAL A 48 -13.97 22.46 25.56
N PRO A 49 -12.87 23.21 25.37
CA PRO A 49 -12.27 23.62 24.09
C PRO A 49 -11.48 22.50 23.41
N ALA A 50 -11.63 22.37 22.09
CA ALA A 50 -10.99 21.30 21.33
C ALA A 50 -9.45 21.24 21.45
N PRO A 51 -8.70 22.36 21.51
CA PRO A 51 -7.25 22.33 21.71
C PRO A 51 -6.82 21.62 23.00
N ASN A 52 -7.53 21.78 24.11
CA ASN A 52 -7.19 21.15 25.38
C ASN A 52 -7.30 19.60 25.29
N TYR A 53 -8.30 19.11 24.58
CA TYR A 53 -8.44 17.68 24.30
C TYR A 53 -7.35 17.18 23.36
N ALA A 54 -6.97 17.97 22.34
CA ALA A 54 -5.86 17.64 21.46
C ALA A 54 -4.53 17.56 22.21
N ASP A 55 -4.26 18.48 23.15
CA ASP A 55 -3.08 18.43 24.03
C ASP A 55 -3.04 17.15 24.86
N ALA A 56 -4.16 16.77 25.48
CA ALA A 56 -4.27 15.55 26.24
C ALA A 56 -4.12 14.28 25.38
N LEU A 57 -4.63 14.30 24.16
CA LEU A 57 -4.45 13.23 23.17
C LEU A 57 -2.97 13.10 22.78
N MET A 58 -2.28 14.20 22.46
CA MET A 58 -0.86 14.20 22.11
C MET A 58 0.04 13.54 23.16
N GLN A 59 -0.34 13.63 24.44
CA GLN A 59 0.40 13.03 25.54
C GLN A 59 0.09 11.55 25.78
N THR A 60 -1.00 11.03 25.21
CA THR A 60 -1.58 9.77 25.67
C THR A 60 -1.85 8.75 24.59
N ILE A 61 -1.74 9.12 23.31
CA ILE A 61 -1.90 8.23 22.16
C ILE A 61 -0.67 8.27 21.26
N SER A 62 -0.40 7.18 20.59
CA SER A 62 0.75 7.02 19.72
C SER A 62 0.42 6.11 18.51
N PRO A 63 1.23 6.09 17.45
CA PRO A 63 1.02 5.20 16.31
C PRO A 63 0.99 3.70 16.68
N GLN A 64 1.55 3.31 17.81
CA GLN A 64 1.48 1.93 18.33
C GLN A 64 0.07 1.53 18.78
N ASP A 65 -0.81 2.48 19.02
CA ASP A 65 -2.21 2.24 19.42
C ASP A 65 -3.11 1.85 18.23
N GLY A 66 -2.55 1.69 17.02
CA GLY A 66 -3.26 1.31 15.81
C GLY A 66 -3.71 2.50 14.97
N LYS A 67 -4.90 2.45 14.37
CA LYS A 67 -5.43 3.55 13.55
C LYS A 67 -5.73 4.78 14.41
N LEU A 68 -5.43 5.97 13.86
CA LEU A 68 -5.59 7.24 14.58
C LEU A 68 -7.02 7.43 15.12
N LEU A 69 -8.04 7.20 14.30
CA LEU A 69 -9.44 7.41 14.72
C LEU A 69 -9.86 6.49 15.85
N ASP A 70 -9.38 5.25 15.84
CA ASP A 70 -9.67 4.28 16.90
C ASP A 70 -9.00 4.71 18.22
N ALA A 71 -7.72 5.09 18.14
CA ALA A 71 -6.97 5.58 19.30
C ALA A 71 -7.62 6.85 19.90
N VAL A 72 -8.00 7.81 19.05
CA VAL A 72 -8.69 9.04 19.45
C VAL A 72 -10.04 8.74 20.09
N SER A 73 -10.89 7.92 19.43
CA SER A 73 -12.22 7.56 19.92
C SER A 73 -12.15 6.88 21.29
N ASN A 74 -11.25 5.91 21.42
CA ASN A 74 -11.04 5.18 22.67
C ASN A 74 -10.56 6.09 23.80
N ARG A 75 -9.64 7.02 23.49
CA ARG A 75 -9.12 7.94 24.49
C ARG A 75 -10.15 8.99 24.91
N LEU A 76 -10.87 9.59 23.97
CA LEU A 76 -11.95 10.54 24.23
C LEU A 76 -13.07 9.89 25.07
N LYS A 77 -13.42 8.62 24.77
CA LYS A 77 -14.37 7.86 25.57
C LYS A 77 -13.91 7.70 27.03
N ARG A 78 -12.64 7.39 27.25
CA ARG A 78 -12.08 7.28 28.61
C ARG A 78 -12.10 8.60 29.37
N MET A 79 -11.94 9.73 28.68
CA MET A 79 -11.91 11.07 29.28
C MET A 79 -13.30 11.62 29.58
N SER A 80 -14.31 11.31 28.78
CA SER A 80 -15.63 11.94 28.84
C SER A 80 -16.80 10.98 29.07
N GLY A 81 -16.58 9.67 28.95
CA GLY A 81 -17.65 8.67 28.92
C GLY A 81 -18.44 8.61 27.61
N VAL A 82 -18.20 9.52 26.66
CA VAL A 82 -18.94 9.61 25.40
C VAL A 82 -18.36 8.64 24.38
N THR A 83 -19.20 7.77 23.82
CA THR A 83 -18.81 6.88 22.72
C THR A 83 -19.08 7.60 21.39
N ILE A 84 -18.06 7.71 20.55
CA ILE A 84 -18.15 8.28 19.20
C ILE A 84 -18.21 7.09 18.22
N PRO A 85 -19.28 6.90 17.46
CA PRO A 85 -19.35 5.85 16.45
C PRO A 85 -18.44 6.20 15.25
N GLU A 86 -17.98 5.19 14.55
CA GLU A 86 -17.02 5.35 13.44
C GLU A 86 -17.55 6.25 12.32
N ASP A 87 -18.83 6.13 12.00
CA ASP A 87 -19.52 6.92 10.98
C ASP A 87 -19.77 8.39 11.36
N ALA A 88 -19.53 8.75 12.62
CA ALA A 88 -19.64 10.15 13.06
C ALA A 88 -18.44 11.03 12.64
N TRP A 89 -17.35 10.45 12.16
CA TRP A 89 -16.17 11.19 11.74
C TRP A 89 -16.32 11.76 10.34
N GLU A 90 -16.62 13.07 10.25
CA GLU A 90 -16.75 13.79 8.96
C GLU A 90 -15.37 14.17 8.38
N LEU A 91 -14.63 13.16 7.87
CA LEU A 91 -13.28 13.36 7.34
C LEU A 91 -13.22 14.31 6.14
N SER A 92 -14.32 14.51 5.43
CA SER A 92 -14.43 15.50 4.34
C SER A 92 -14.20 16.91 4.84
N SER A 93 -14.61 17.22 6.07
CA SER A 93 -14.48 18.55 6.71
C SER A 93 -13.06 18.84 7.22
N VAL A 94 -12.18 17.82 7.30
CA VAL A 94 -10.78 18.01 7.70
C VAL A 94 -10.03 18.75 6.61
N PRO A 95 -9.26 19.83 6.94
CA PRO A 95 -8.48 20.59 5.98
C PRO A 95 -7.56 19.73 5.12
N VAL A 96 -7.43 20.08 3.86
CA VAL A 96 -6.69 19.31 2.84
C VAL A 96 -5.21 19.15 3.21
N HIS A 97 -4.59 20.14 3.82
CA HIS A 97 -3.17 20.09 4.22
C HIS A 97 -2.89 19.14 5.39
N LEU A 98 -3.93 18.72 6.11
CA LEU A 98 -3.87 17.72 7.19
C LEU A 98 -4.17 16.30 6.71
N LYS A 99 -4.22 16.08 5.40
CA LYS A 99 -4.39 14.76 4.79
C LYS A 99 -3.12 14.40 4.03
N MET A 100 -2.58 13.20 4.28
CA MET A 100 -1.42 12.71 3.55
C MET A 100 -1.70 12.71 2.04
N ASN A 101 -0.74 13.15 1.26
CA ASN A 101 -0.75 13.04 -0.19
C ASN A 101 0.36 12.09 -0.63
N PHE A 102 0.06 11.20 -1.55
CA PHE A 102 1.03 10.26 -2.12
C PHE A 102 1.33 10.66 -3.55
N LYS A 103 2.61 10.73 -3.89
CA LYS A 103 3.11 11.03 -5.24
C LYS A 103 3.95 9.86 -5.70
N VAL A 104 3.54 9.18 -6.76
CA VAL A 104 4.33 8.11 -7.36
C VAL A 104 5.19 8.72 -8.46
N VAL A 105 6.47 8.39 -8.43
CA VAL A 105 7.48 8.90 -9.37
C VAL A 105 8.15 7.74 -10.13
N ASP A 106 8.59 8.04 -11.36
CA ASP A 106 9.46 7.15 -12.13
C ASP A 106 10.93 7.25 -11.66
N ASP A 107 11.81 6.49 -12.29
CA ASP A 107 13.25 6.47 -11.97
C ASP A 107 13.97 7.82 -12.23
N ASN A 108 13.36 8.70 -13.02
CA ASN A 108 13.85 10.05 -13.30
C ASN A 108 13.28 11.11 -12.33
N GLY A 109 12.44 10.70 -11.38
CA GLY A 109 11.78 11.60 -10.43
C GLY A 109 10.57 12.33 -11.00
N LYS A 110 10.10 11.98 -12.21
CA LYS A 110 8.89 12.55 -12.79
C LYS A 110 7.66 11.95 -12.13
N VAL A 111 6.72 12.80 -11.71
CA VAL A 111 5.46 12.37 -11.11
C VAL A 111 4.59 11.67 -12.17
N LEU A 112 4.29 10.40 -11.95
CA LEU A 112 3.38 9.61 -12.76
C LEU A 112 1.94 9.87 -12.37
N GLN A 113 1.65 9.79 -11.08
CA GLN A 113 0.32 10.03 -10.53
C GLN A 113 0.42 10.50 -9.07
N GLN A 114 -0.60 11.22 -8.61
CA GLN A 114 -0.75 11.59 -7.20
C GLN A 114 -2.18 11.39 -6.73
N SER A 115 -2.34 10.98 -5.48
CA SER A 115 -3.64 10.77 -4.83
C SER A 115 -3.49 10.79 -3.32
N ARG A 116 -4.61 10.96 -2.60
CA ARG A 116 -4.70 10.74 -1.15
C ARG A 116 -5.09 9.31 -0.76
N SER A 117 -5.28 8.45 -1.74
CA SER A 117 -5.59 7.03 -1.56
C SER A 117 -4.52 6.19 -2.25
N LEU A 118 -3.80 5.38 -1.49
CA LEU A 118 -2.83 4.42 -2.01
C LEU A 118 -3.50 3.36 -2.89
N SER A 119 -4.72 2.95 -2.56
CA SER A 119 -5.46 1.96 -3.34
C SER A 119 -5.74 2.44 -4.77
N ILE A 120 -6.10 3.72 -4.94
CA ILE A 120 -6.30 4.32 -6.27
C ILE A 120 -4.99 4.33 -7.07
N LEU A 121 -3.87 4.67 -6.43
CA LEU A 121 -2.56 4.68 -7.09
C LEU A 121 -2.13 3.27 -7.48
N LYS A 122 -2.29 2.29 -6.59
CA LYS A 122 -1.97 0.89 -6.87
C LYS A 122 -2.79 0.33 -8.04
N GLN A 123 -4.08 0.65 -8.10
CA GLN A 123 -4.94 0.23 -9.21
C GLN A 123 -4.59 0.94 -10.52
N GLY A 124 -4.30 2.25 -10.46
CA GLY A 124 -4.03 3.05 -11.65
C GLY A 124 -2.67 2.80 -12.28
N LEU A 125 -1.68 2.32 -11.52
CA LEU A 125 -0.28 2.20 -11.95
C LEU A 125 0.21 0.74 -12.01
N GLN A 126 -0.69 -0.24 -12.13
CA GLN A 126 -0.30 -1.66 -12.20
C GLN A 126 0.64 -1.96 -13.37
N GLY A 127 0.38 -1.35 -14.54
CA GLY A 127 1.22 -1.51 -15.72
C GLY A 127 2.63 -0.95 -15.54
N GLU A 128 2.73 0.23 -14.98
CA GLU A 128 4.00 0.93 -14.70
C GLU A 128 4.81 0.20 -13.63
N VAL A 129 4.15 -0.32 -12.60
CA VAL A 129 4.81 -1.16 -11.58
C VAL A 129 5.39 -2.42 -12.23
N GLN A 130 4.59 -3.13 -13.04
CA GLN A 130 5.06 -4.32 -13.73
C GLN A 130 6.22 -4.03 -14.69
N GLN A 131 6.13 -2.96 -15.46
CA GLN A 131 7.22 -2.52 -16.35
C GLN A 131 8.49 -2.19 -15.57
N SER A 132 8.37 -1.49 -14.44
CA SER A 132 9.51 -1.15 -13.59
C SER A 132 10.16 -2.41 -12.99
N LEU A 133 9.37 -3.40 -12.55
CA LEU A 133 9.88 -4.67 -12.04
C LEU A 133 10.64 -5.46 -13.11
N SER A 134 10.13 -5.51 -14.35
CA SER A 134 10.82 -6.17 -15.46
C SER A 134 12.14 -5.48 -15.83
N GLN A 135 12.23 -4.16 -15.69
CA GLN A 135 13.49 -3.41 -15.90
C GLN A 135 14.51 -3.68 -14.79
N VAL A 136 14.04 -3.93 -13.57
CA VAL A 136 14.88 -4.27 -12.41
C VAL A 136 15.37 -5.71 -12.48
N ALA A 137 14.68 -6.60 -13.20
CA ALA A 137 15.05 -7.99 -13.37
C ALA A 137 16.47 -8.12 -13.93
N GLU A 138 17.26 -9.03 -13.34
CA GLU A 138 18.55 -9.41 -13.92
C GLU A 138 18.33 -10.27 -15.17
N GLN A 139 19.28 -10.18 -16.12
CA GLN A 139 19.23 -11.02 -17.32
C GLN A 139 19.16 -12.49 -16.93
N GLY A 140 18.13 -13.18 -17.44
CA GLY A 140 17.92 -14.61 -17.24
C GLY A 140 16.90 -15.03 -16.20
N ILE A 141 16.36 -14.09 -15.38
CA ILE A 141 15.26 -14.41 -14.45
C ILE A 141 13.94 -14.49 -15.21
N GLU A 142 13.63 -13.46 -16.02
CA GLU A 142 12.46 -13.51 -16.90
C GLU A 142 12.82 -14.29 -18.17
N GLN A 143 11.99 -15.25 -18.52
CA GLN A 143 12.17 -16.13 -19.70
C GLN A 143 10.83 -16.30 -20.38
N GLU A 144 10.85 -16.39 -21.69
CA GLU A 144 9.65 -16.59 -22.50
C GLU A 144 9.73 -17.85 -23.35
N GLN A 145 8.58 -18.30 -23.87
CA GLN A 145 8.45 -19.43 -24.80
C GLN A 145 9.00 -20.77 -24.26
N LEU A 146 8.90 -20.98 -22.96
CA LEU A 146 9.31 -22.23 -22.33
C LEU A 146 8.28 -23.33 -22.60
N THR A 147 8.71 -24.44 -23.17
CA THR A 147 7.89 -25.64 -23.42
C THR A 147 8.30 -26.80 -22.53
N GLN A 148 9.44 -26.71 -21.86
CA GLN A 148 10.00 -27.70 -20.96
C GLN A 148 10.48 -27.07 -19.66
N TRP A 149 10.69 -27.88 -18.62
CA TRP A 149 11.26 -27.43 -17.35
C TRP A 149 12.80 -27.29 -17.47
N SER A 150 13.27 -26.17 -17.98
CA SER A 150 14.69 -25.89 -18.23
C SER A 150 15.30 -24.84 -17.28
N PHE A 151 14.52 -24.26 -16.38
CA PHE A 151 14.90 -23.10 -15.56
C PHE A 151 15.24 -23.44 -14.09
N GLY A 152 15.24 -24.75 -13.72
CA GLY A 152 15.54 -25.16 -12.36
C GLY A 152 14.45 -24.78 -11.34
N THR A 153 14.84 -24.41 -10.14
CA THR A 153 13.92 -24.01 -9.07
C THR A 153 13.74 -22.49 -9.05
N LEU A 154 12.50 -22.02 -9.18
CA LEU A 154 12.19 -20.61 -9.01
C LEU A 154 12.28 -20.21 -7.53
N PRO A 155 12.99 -19.13 -7.21
CA PRO A 155 12.99 -18.58 -5.85
C PRO A 155 11.58 -18.10 -5.49
N ARG A 156 11.26 -18.14 -4.18
CA ARG A 156 9.96 -17.63 -3.70
C ARG A 156 9.85 -16.13 -3.78
N GLU A 157 10.98 -15.44 -3.67
CA GLU A 157 11.11 -14.00 -3.67
C GLU A 157 12.40 -13.62 -4.40
N TYR A 158 12.32 -12.59 -5.20
CA TYR A 158 13.46 -11.93 -5.83
C TYR A 158 13.64 -10.57 -5.17
N VAL A 159 14.82 -10.29 -4.65
CA VAL A 159 15.15 -9.03 -3.98
C VAL A 159 16.34 -8.39 -4.69
N LYS A 160 16.18 -7.12 -5.06
CA LYS A 160 17.26 -6.32 -5.64
C LYS A 160 17.36 -4.98 -4.93
N LEU A 161 18.57 -4.58 -4.61
CA LEU A 161 18.86 -3.24 -4.09
C LEU A 161 19.05 -2.27 -5.26
N GLN A 162 18.20 -1.26 -5.37
CA GLN A 162 18.29 -0.19 -6.38
C GLN A 162 18.10 1.17 -5.72
N ALA A 163 19.00 2.10 -5.97
CA ALA A 163 19.00 3.46 -5.42
C ALA A 163 18.83 3.52 -3.89
N GLY A 164 19.33 2.51 -3.15
CA GLY A 164 19.23 2.41 -1.70
C GLY A 164 17.94 1.78 -1.17
N TYR A 165 17.07 1.29 -2.05
CA TYR A 165 15.80 0.62 -1.68
C TYR A 165 15.84 -0.86 -2.07
N GLU A 166 15.28 -1.72 -1.23
CA GLU A 166 15.04 -3.12 -1.56
C GLU A 166 13.75 -3.26 -2.36
N ILE A 167 13.89 -3.60 -3.65
CA ILE A 167 12.76 -3.91 -4.52
C ILE A 167 12.52 -5.41 -4.43
N LYS A 168 11.33 -5.79 -4.03
CA LYS A 168 10.87 -7.18 -3.90
C LYS A 168 9.92 -7.52 -5.04
N ALA A 169 10.14 -8.67 -5.65
CA ALA A 169 9.28 -9.22 -6.68
C ALA A 169 9.15 -10.75 -6.52
N PHE A 170 8.11 -11.31 -7.11
CA PHE A 170 7.77 -12.71 -6.95
C PHE A 170 7.75 -13.40 -8.31
N PRO A 171 8.77 -14.25 -8.61
CA PRO A 171 8.81 -15.00 -9.87
C PRO A 171 7.59 -15.91 -10.00
N ALA A 172 6.93 -15.87 -11.15
CA ALA A 172 5.74 -16.65 -11.44
C ALA A 172 5.82 -17.29 -12.81
N LEU A 173 5.26 -18.51 -12.93
CA LEU A 173 5.02 -19.18 -14.20
C LEU A 173 3.70 -18.72 -14.78
N ILE A 174 3.73 -18.12 -15.96
CA ILE A 174 2.54 -17.61 -16.65
C ILE A 174 2.16 -18.61 -17.77
N ASP A 175 0.89 -18.98 -17.84
CA ASP A 175 0.33 -19.81 -18.92
C ASP A 175 0.09 -18.97 -20.18
N ASP A 176 0.91 -19.15 -21.20
CA ASP A 176 0.80 -18.51 -22.52
C ASP A 176 0.06 -19.38 -23.55
N LYS A 177 -0.71 -20.39 -23.11
CA LYS A 177 -1.47 -21.36 -23.92
C LYS A 177 -0.59 -22.37 -24.67
N HIS A 178 0.39 -21.95 -25.42
CA HIS A 178 1.29 -22.80 -26.22
C HIS A 178 2.69 -22.93 -25.60
N SER A 179 2.98 -22.15 -24.60
CA SER A 179 4.22 -22.11 -23.83
C SER A 179 3.95 -21.62 -22.42
N VAL A 180 5.01 -21.47 -21.65
CA VAL A 180 5.00 -20.82 -20.34
C VAL A 180 6.08 -19.74 -20.35
N SER A 181 5.85 -18.64 -19.68
CA SER A 181 6.88 -17.64 -19.39
C SER A 181 7.12 -17.53 -17.88
N ILE A 182 8.31 -17.05 -17.50
CA ILE A 182 8.65 -16.65 -16.14
C ILE A 182 8.62 -15.13 -16.12
N LYS A 183 7.80 -14.54 -15.24
CA LYS A 183 7.71 -13.09 -15.04
C LYS A 183 7.80 -12.75 -13.56
N LEU A 184 8.35 -11.57 -13.27
CA LEU A 184 8.37 -11.01 -11.92
C LEU A 184 7.05 -10.28 -11.65
N LEU A 185 6.35 -10.67 -10.59
CA LEU A 185 5.11 -10.03 -10.16
C LEU A 185 5.33 -9.29 -8.84
N ASP A 186 4.47 -8.35 -8.57
CA ASP A 186 4.48 -7.49 -7.39
C ASP A 186 3.70 -8.06 -6.20
N ASN A 187 2.90 -9.11 -6.43
CA ASN A 187 2.02 -9.71 -5.42
C ASN A 187 2.31 -11.23 -5.28
N PRO A 188 2.66 -11.69 -4.05
CA PRO A 188 3.02 -13.09 -3.83
C PRO A 188 1.85 -14.07 -4.01
N GLU A 189 0.62 -13.66 -3.68
CA GLU A 189 -0.56 -14.51 -3.83
C GLU A 189 -0.91 -14.70 -5.30
N GLN A 190 -0.86 -13.63 -6.08
CA GLN A 190 -1.04 -13.67 -7.53
C GLN A 190 0.05 -14.51 -8.20
N ALA A 191 1.32 -14.33 -7.80
CA ALA A 191 2.43 -15.14 -8.30
C ALA A 191 2.22 -16.63 -8.05
N ARG A 192 1.78 -17.00 -6.85
CA ARG A 192 1.46 -18.40 -6.51
C ARG A 192 0.30 -18.93 -7.36
N ALA A 193 -0.78 -18.18 -7.48
CA ALA A 193 -1.96 -18.60 -8.25
C ALA A 193 -1.63 -18.82 -9.73
N LEU A 194 -0.93 -17.87 -10.35
CA LEU A 194 -0.53 -17.96 -11.76
C LEU A 194 0.50 -19.07 -11.98
N SER A 195 1.44 -19.28 -11.05
CA SER A 195 2.41 -20.38 -11.13
C SER A 195 1.75 -21.75 -11.15
N LEU A 196 0.63 -21.95 -10.46
CA LEU A 196 -0.13 -23.22 -10.55
C LEU A 196 -0.71 -23.43 -11.95
N LEU A 197 -1.19 -22.37 -12.61
CA LEU A 197 -1.69 -22.44 -13.98
C LEU A 197 -0.55 -22.70 -14.97
N GLY A 198 0.58 -22.01 -14.83
CA GLY A 198 1.77 -22.23 -15.64
C GLY A 198 2.34 -23.65 -15.47
N LEU A 199 2.41 -24.16 -14.25
CA LEU A 199 2.83 -25.53 -13.97
C LEU A 199 1.89 -26.55 -14.66
N ARG A 200 0.58 -26.36 -14.54
CA ARG A 200 -0.41 -27.18 -15.24
C ARG A 200 -0.16 -27.15 -16.75
N ARG A 201 0.11 -26.00 -17.33
CA ARG A 201 0.41 -25.87 -18.76
C ARG A 201 1.66 -26.66 -19.14
N LEU A 202 2.76 -26.53 -18.41
CA LEU A 202 3.99 -27.29 -18.66
C LEU A 202 3.75 -28.81 -18.61
N LEU A 203 2.99 -29.29 -17.65
CA LEU A 203 2.62 -30.70 -17.56
C LEU A 203 1.85 -31.16 -18.80
N LEU A 204 0.84 -30.39 -19.23
CA LEU A 204 0.04 -30.70 -20.42
C LEU A 204 0.86 -30.71 -21.73
N LEU A 205 1.91 -29.87 -21.81
CA LEU A 205 2.80 -29.82 -22.97
C LEU A 205 3.74 -31.03 -23.03
N ASN A 206 4.06 -31.67 -21.90
CA ASN A 206 5.05 -32.76 -21.81
C ASN A 206 4.47 -34.14 -21.52
N ILE A 207 3.20 -34.22 -21.12
CA ILE A 207 2.53 -35.51 -20.91
C ILE A 207 1.74 -35.85 -22.18
N PRO A 208 1.98 -37.02 -22.80
CA PRO A 208 1.17 -37.44 -23.93
C PRO A 208 -0.31 -37.52 -23.53
N SER A 209 -1.18 -36.97 -24.36
CA SER A 209 -2.63 -37.14 -24.15
C SER A 209 -2.95 -38.61 -24.18
N PRO A 210 -3.65 -39.17 -23.18
CA PRO A 210 -4.16 -40.52 -23.32
C PRO A 210 -5.11 -40.55 -24.52
N VAL A 211 -4.80 -41.41 -25.50
CA VAL A 211 -5.62 -41.67 -26.67
C VAL A 211 -6.90 -42.38 -26.24
#